data_9b3fc0668928b3d9bd6e84dc3a9d8b1a
#
_entry.id   9b3fc0668928b3d9bd6e84dc3a9d8b1a
#
_cell.length_a   1.000
_cell.length_b   1.000
_cell.length_c   1.000
_cell.angle_alpha   90.00
_cell.angle_beta   90.00
_cell.angle_gamma   90.00
#
_symmetry.space_group_name_H-M   'P 1'
#
loop_
_entity.id
_entity.type
_entity.pdbx_description
1 polymer ?
#
loop_
_entity_poly.entity_id
_entity_poly.type
_entity_poly.pdbx_seq_one_letter_code
_entity_poly.pdbx_strand_id
1 'polypeptide(L)'
;MFLAILALQPVNRSTPKIAEGESAIPVQEMTIQAKPLDPRAVVLRDYFEKYNSPLQDYSQDFVEAADAYGVDWKLVPAISGVESTFGKATPGNYYYPSYNGWGWGVYGTQAIYFKSWKDGIYTVTAGIGQNYASKGITSPYVMNATYASSPAWGGHVEYFLEDLTQFAKGYNLTQKVALAPSNYDKQAGTSAQLTRAPRVTLPNTTLALNPQ
;
A
#
# COMPACT_ATOMS: atom_id res chain seq x y z
N MET A 1 82.14 33.60 33.67
CA MET A 1 81.50 32.35 33.37
C MET A 1 80.32 32.15 34.35
N PHE A 2 79.19 32.69 34.04
CA PHE A 2 77.99 32.67 34.91
C PHE A 2 77.05 31.60 34.49
N LEU A 3 76.79 30.61 35.35
CA LEU A 3 75.82 29.56 35.16
C LEU A 3 74.46 30.09 35.60
N ALA A 4 73.53 30.23 34.71
CA ALA A 4 72.16 30.57 35.04
C ALA A 4 71.39 29.26 35.32
N ILE A 5 70.92 29.14 36.58
CA ILE A 5 70.00 28.01 36.97
C ILE A 5 68.57 28.43 36.62
N LEU A 6 67.98 27.73 35.68
CA LEU A 6 66.57 27.91 35.28
C LEU A 6 65.67 27.14 36.26
N ALA A 7 64.95 27.85 37.12
CA ALA A 7 64.00 27.23 38.04
C ALA A 7 62.71 26.89 37.31
N LEU A 8 62.40 25.60 37.28
CA LEU A 8 61.15 25.04 36.77
C LEU A 8 60.00 25.36 37.78
N GLN A 9 59.04 26.17 37.36
CA GLN A 9 57.80 26.43 38.10
C GLN A 9 56.83 25.26 37.96
N PRO A 10 56.13 24.83 39.02
CA PRO A 10 55.15 23.76 38.93
C PRO A 10 53.90 24.26 38.23
N VAL A 11 53.50 23.57 37.15
CA VAL A 11 52.24 23.81 36.46
C VAL A 11 51.10 23.30 37.33
N ASN A 12 50.29 24.20 37.84
CA ASN A 12 49.07 23.88 38.56
C ASN A 12 47.99 23.45 37.56
N ARG A 13 47.79 22.13 37.43
CA ARG A 13 46.67 21.55 36.64
C ARG A 13 45.43 21.60 37.52
N SER A 14 44.61 22.61 37.35
CA SER A 14 43.23 22.59 37.82
C SER A 14 42.42 21.61 36.94
N THR A 15 42.01 20.51 37.53
CA THR A 15 41.02 19.60 36.94
C THR A 15 39.69 20.31 36.83
N PRO A 16 39.01 20.31 35.66
CA PRO A 16 37.67 20.87 35.56
C PRO A 16 36.70 19.97 36.36
N LYS A 17 36.02 20.59 37.32
CA LYS A 17 34.93 19.97 38.07
C LYS A 17 33.75 19.80 37.09
N ILE A 18 33.45 18.55 36.72
CA ILE A 18 32.26 18.18 35.94
C ILE A 18 31.07 18.52 36.84
N ALA A 19 30.26 19.48 36.42
CA ALA A 19 29.00 19.77 37.06
C ALA A 19 28.05 18.63 36.76
N GLU A 20 27.71 17.86 37.79
CA GLU A 20 26.57 16.93 37.77
C GLU A 20 25.29 17.80 37.73
N GLY A 21 24.77 17.92 36.49
CA GLY A 21 23.50 18.55 36.23
C GLY A 21 22.90 17.80 35.06
N GLU A 22 22.78 16.45 35.20
CA GLU A 22 22.09 15.63 34.26
C GLU A 22 20.58 15.89 34.41
N SER A 23 20.08 16.85 33.65
CA SER A 23 18.66 17.02 33.41
C SER A 23 18.24 15.80 32.59
N ALA A 24 17.74 14.76 33.25
CA ALA A 24 17.12 13.62 32.61
C ALA A 24 15.96 14.16 31.77
N ILE A 25 16.17 14.20 30.45
CA ILE A 25 15.08 14.41 29.50
C ILE A 25 14.13 13.22 29.73
N PRO A 26 12.86 13.43 30.11
CA PRO A 26 11.94 12.32 30.26
C PRO A 26 11.83 11.65 28.90
N VAL A 27 12.30 10.43 28.80
CA VAL A 27 12.02 9.56 27.66
C VAL A 27 10.52 9.31 27.74
N GLN A 28 9.77 10.11 27.00
CA GLN A 28 8.36 9.88 26.80
C GLN A 28 8.28 8.58 26.02
N GLU A 29 7.93 7.53 26.72
CA GLU A 29 7.63 6.24 26.12
C GLU A 29 6.48 6.47 25.11
N MET A 30 6.85 6.67 23.83
CA MET A 30 5.87 6.72 22.76
C MET A 30 5.28 5.30 22.66
N THR A 31 4.19 5.09 23.37
CA THR A 31 3.36 3.91 23.17
C THR A 31 2.78 4.03 21.76
N ILE A 32 3.44 3.40 20.79
CA ILE A 32 2.89 3.23 19.44
C ILE A 32 1.70 2.30 19.61
N GLN A 33 0.52 2.86 19.78
CA GLN A 33 -0.71 2.08 19.70
C GLN A 33 -0.84 1.66 18.23
N ALA A 34 -0.55 0.39 17.96
CA ALA A 34 -0.80 -0.20 16.65
C ALA A 34 -2.28 0.03 16.31
N LYS A 35 -2.54 0.73 15.19
CA LYS A 35 -3.90 0.92 14.70
C LYS A 35 -4.52 -0.46 14.50
N PRO A 36 -5.69 -0.76 15.08
CA PRO A 36 -6.36 -2.03 14.84
C PRO A 36 -6.53 -2.27 13.34
N LEU A 37 -6.24 -3.48 12.88
CA LEU A 37 -6.46 -3.86 11.49
C LEU A 37 -7.94 -3.72 11.15
N ASP A 38 -8.22 -3.15 9.97
CA ASP A 38 -9.58 -3.14 9.46
C ASP A 38 -10.05 -4.58 9.21
N PRO A 39 -11.22 -4.99 9.74
CA PRO A 39 -11.77 -6.33 9.53
C PRO A 39 -11.84 -6.74 8.05
N ARG A 40 -12.11 -5.80 7.14
CA ARG A 40 -12.13 -6.04 5.69
C ARG A 40 -10.74 -6.42 5.16
N ALA A 41 -9.68 -5.80 5.70
CA ALA A 41 -8.31 -6.12 5.34
C ALA A 41 -7.90 -7.53 5.80
N VAL A 42 -8.39 -7.97 6.96
CA VAL A 42 -8.16 -9.34 7.45
C VAL A 42 -8.83 -10.35 6.53
N VAL A 43 -10.10 -10.12 6.16
CA VAL A 43 -10.84 -10.95 5.20
C VAL A 43 -10.11 -11.01 3.87
N LEU A 44 -9.69 -9.86 3.34
CA LEU A 44 -9.05 -9.77 2.03
C LEU A 44 -7.68 -10.45 2.01
N ARG A 45 -6.91 -10.35 3.10
CA ARG A 45 -5.64 -11.05 3.24
C ARG A 45 -5.82 -12.56 3.11
N ASP A 46 -6.77 -13.13 3.86
CA ASP A 46 -7.02 -14.56 3.85
C ASP A 46 -7.66 -15.02 2.52
N TYR A 47 -8.42 -14.14 1.87
CA TYR A 47 -8.91 -14.40 0.52
C TYR A 47 -7.77 -14.46 -0.49
N PHE A 48 -6.81 -13.55 -0.44
CA PHE A 48 -5.62 -13.58 -1.28
C PHE A 48 -4.72 -14.79 -0.97
N GLU A 49 -4.62 -15.19 0.31
CA GLU A 49 -3.91 -16.41 0.72
C GLU A 49 -4.47 -17.66 0.00
N LYS A 50 -5.80 -17.80 -0.10
CA LYS A 50 -6.47 -18.87 -0.84
C LYS A 50 -5.94 -19.02 -2.27
N TYR A 51 -5.50 -17.92 -2.88
CA TYR A 51 -4.98 -17.87 -4.24
C TYR A 51 -3.45 -17.83 -4.34
N ASN A 52 -2.72 -17.91 -3.23
CA ASN A 52 -1.26 -17.70 -3.16
C ASN A 52 -0.85 -16.38 -3.86
N SER A 53 -1.57 -15.31 -3.58
CA SER A 53 -1.42 -14.01 -4.22
C SER A 53 -0.27 -13.20 -3.59
N PRO A 54 0.58 -12.52 -4.37
CA PRO A 54 1.55 -11.55 -3.85
C PRO A 54 0.89 -10.29 -3.28
N LEU A 55 -0.43 -10.12 -3.48
CA LEU A 55 -1.20 -8.98 -2.96
C LEU A 55 -1.63 -9.17 -1.50
N GLN A 56 -1.39 -10.32 -0.91
CA GLN A 56 -1.81 -10.66 0.45
C GLN A 56 -1.36 -9.62 1.48
N ASP A 57 -0.10 -9.20 1.42
CA ASP A 57 0.49 -8.24 2.36
C ASP A 57 -0.01 -6.79 2.18
N TYR A 58 -0.73 -6.52 1.09
CA TYR A 58 -1.26 -5.20 0.74
C TYR A 58 -2.76 -5.05 1.00
N SER A 59 -3.37 -6.01 1.71
CA SER A 59 -4.82 -6.03 1.95
C SER A 59 -5.34 -4.78 2.65
N GLN A 60 -4.56 -4.20 3.57
CA GLN A 60 -4.89 -2.93 4.23
C GLN A 60 -4.86 -1.76 3.24
N ASP A 61 -3.89 -1.74 2.31
CA ASP A 61 -3.78 -0.69 1.28
C ASP A 61 -5.00 -0.68 0.34
N PHE A 62 -5.54 -1.86 -0.01
CA PHE A 62 -6.77 -1.94 -0.80
C PHE A 62 -7.97 -1.30 -0.09
N VAL A 63 -8.15 -1.58 1.20
CA VAL A 63 -9.25 -1.03 1.98
C VAL A 63 -9.11 0.47 2.16
N GLU A 64 -7.91 0.94 2.51
CA GLU A 64 -7.64 2.37 2.68
C GLU A 64 -7.81 3.15 1.37
N ALA A 65 -7.35 2.60 0.24
CA ALA A 65 -7.54 3.21 -1.07
C ALA A 65 -9.03 3.24 -1.45
N ALA A 66 -9.77 2.16 -1.22
CA ALA A 66 -11.20 2.09 -1.52
C ALA A 66 -11.99 3.15 -0.75
N ASP A 67 -11.73 3.29 0.56
CA ASP A 67 -12.35 4.32 1.39
C ASP A 67 -11.97 5.74 0.93
N ALA A 68 -10.71 5.97 0.57
CA ALA A 68 -10.22 7.28 0.14
C ALA A 68 -10.85 7.75 -1.17
N TYR A 69 -11.22 6.83 -2.06
CA TYR A 69 -11.71 7.16 -3.40
C TYR A 69 -13.18 6.78 -3.64
N GLY A 70 -13.90 6.32 -2.60
CA GLY A 70 -15.32 5.98 -2.68
C GLY A 70 -15.61 4.77 -3.57
N VAL A 71 -14.74 3.78 -3.58
CA VAL A 71 -14.86 2.54 -4.35
C VAL A 71 -15.23 1.38 -3.41
N ASP A 72 -16.05 0.43 -3.89
CA ASP A 72 -16.26 -0.82 -3.13
C ASP A 72 -14.92 -1.54 -2.95
N TRP A 73 -14.55 -1.82 -1.69
CA TRP A 73 -13.25 -2.41 -1.33
C TRP A 73 -12.97 -3.77 -2.00
N LYS A 74 -14.00 -4.44 -2.52
CA LYS A 74 -13.89 -5.72 -3.23
C LYS A 74 -13.61 -5.55 -4.73
N LEU A 75 -13.93 -4.40 -5.31
CA LEU A 75 -13.89 -4.22 -6.77
C LEU A 75 -12.48 -4.31 -7.34
N VAL A 76 -11.53 -3.56 -6.79
CA VAL A 76 -10.14 -3.55 -7.29
C VAL A 76 -9.46 -4.92 -7.07
N PRO A 77 -9.64 -5.61 -5.92
CA PRO A 77 -9.26 -7.02 -5.78
C PRO A 77 -9.86 -7.93 -6.84
N ALA A 78 -11.17 -7.83 -7.10
CA ALA A 78 -11.84 -8.66 -8.10
C ALA A 78 -11.30 -8.46 -9.52
N ILE A 79 -11.03 -7.20 -9.91
CA ILE A 79 -10.38 -6.89 -11.19
C ILE A 79 -9.00 -7.55 -11.27
N SER A 80 -8.20 -7.52 -10.21
CA SER A 80 -6.88 -8.19 -10.22
C SER A 80 -7.00 -9.70 -10.41
N GLY A 81 -8.10 -10.30 -9.95
CA GLY A 81 -8.39 -11.70 -10.18
C GLY A 81 -8.52 -12.03 -11.66
N VAL A 82 -9.25 -11.21 -12.41
CA VAL A 82 -9.46 -11.37 -13.86
C VAL A 82 -8.19 -11.06 -14.65
N GLU A 83 -7.53 -9.94 -14.36
CA GLU A 83 -6.44 -9.42 -15.19
C GLU A 83 -5.12 -10.17 -15.00
N SER A 84 -4.84 -10.62 -13.79
CA SER A 84 -3.52 -11.17 -13.46
C SER A 84 -3.54 -12.38 -12.54
N THR A 85 -4.69 -13.01 -12.35
CA THR A 85 -4.85 -14.08 -11.36
C THR A 85 -4.32 -13.62 -9.98
N PHE A 86 -4.83 -12.47 -9.53
CA PHE A 86 -4.43 -11.80 -8.30
C PHE A 86 -2.93 -11.45 -8.23
N GLY A 87 -2.40 -10.81 -9.27
CA GLY A 87 -1.03 -10.32 -9.30
C GLY A 87 0.03 -11.35 -9.67
N LYS A 88 -0.34 -12.61 -9.98
CA LYS A 88 0.63 -13.66 -10.33
C LYS A 88 1.10 -13.60 -11.77
N ALA A 89 0.30 -13.05 -12.68
CA ALA A 89 0.57 -12.93 -14.11
C ALA A 89 0.54 -11.46 -14.52
N THR A 90 1.61 -10.73 -14.26
CA THR A 90 1.73 -9.32 -14.60
C THR A 90 2.74 -9.10 -15.71
N PRO A 91 2.65 -7.98 -16.47
CA PRO A 91 3.72 -7.57 -17.36
C PRO A 91 5.07 -7.45 -16.64
N GLY A 92 6.17 -7.61 -17.36
CA GLY A 92 7.50 -7.57 -16.79
C GLY A 92 8.07 -8.96 -16.49
N ASN A 93 9.08 -8.99 -15.63
CA ASN A 93 9.73 -10.23 -15.19
C ASN A 93 10.15 -10.14 -13.72
N TYR A 94 10.80 -11.19 -13.20
CA TYR A 94 11.24 -11.24 -11.81
C TYR A 94 12.13 -10.05 -11.39
N TYR A 95 13.03 -9.58 -12.27
CA TYR A 95 13.94 -8.46 -11.98
C TYR A 95 13.30 -7.08 -12.18
N TYR A 96 12.29 -7.00 -13.05
CA TYR A 96 11.60 -5.77 -13.43
C TYR A 96 10.08 -6.01 -13.43
N PRO A 97 9.46 -6.25 -12.27
CA PRO A 97 8.03 -6.47 -12.18
C PRO A 97 7.28 -5.15 -12.47
N SER A 98 6.17 -5.25 -13.20
CA SER A 98 5.36 -4.05 -13.45
C SER A 98 4.51 -3.61 -12.26
N TYR A 99 4.26 -4.50 -11.30
CA TYR A 99 3.27 -4.32 -10.23
C TYR A 99 1.88 -3.91 -10.74
N ASN A 100 1.58 -4.21 -12.03
CA ASN A 100 0.32 -3.89 -12.68
C ASN A 100 -0.56 -5.13 -12.79
N GLY A 101 -1.25 -5.42 -11.71
CA GLY A 101 -2.16 -6.55 -11.60
C GLY A 101 -3.56 -6.31 -12.18
N TRP A 102 -3.80 -5.15 -12.79
CA TRP A 102 -5.13 -4.69 -13.22
C TRP A 102 -5.24 -4.42 -14.71
N GLY A 103 -4.20 -4.72 -15.51
CA GLY A 103 -4.18 -4.35 -16.92
C GLY A 103 -4.28 -2.83 -17.16
N TRP A 104 -3.96 -2.01 -16.15
CA TRP A 104 -4.17 -0.57 -16.20
C TRP A 104 -3.22 0.10 -17.19
N GLY A 105 -3.80 0.83 -18.17
CA GLY A 105 -3.00 1.51 -19.19
C GLY A 105 -2.15 0.56 -20.04
N VAL A 106 -2.63 -0.67 -20.28
CA VAL A 106 -1.99 -1.62 -21.19
C VAL A 106 -2.55 -1.41 -22.60
N TYR A 107 -1.65 -1.09 -23.56
CA TYR A 107 -1.99 -0.88 -24.96
C TYR A 107 -1.01 -1.66 -25.85
N GLY A 108 -1.47 -2.73 -26.48
CA GLY A 108 -0.63 -3.62 -27.28
C GLY A 108 0.50 -4.23 -26.45
N THR A 109 1.75 -3.89 -26.76
CA THR A 109 2.94 -4.36 -26.02
C THR A 109 3.40 -3.40 -24.92
N GLN A 110 2.73 -2.26 -24.76
CA GLN A 110 3.07 -1.26 -23.74
C GLN A 110 2.21 -1.47 -22.51
N ALA A 111 2.82 -1.35 -21.34
CA ALA A 111 2.15 -1.42 -20.05
C ALA A 111 2.70 -0.34 -19.11
N ILE A 112 1.83 0.20 -18.25
CA ILE A 112 2.27 1.06 -17.14
C ILE A 112 2.97 0.18 -16.10
N TYR A 113 4.13 0.62 -15.64
CA TYR A 113 4.88 0.03 -14.54
C TYR A 113 4.73 0.92 -13.30
N PHE A 114 4.21 0.36 -12.24
CA PHE A 114 4.11 1.01 -10.94
C PHE A 114 5.39 0.80 -10.14
N LYS A 115 5.65 1.69 -9.17
CA LYS A 115 6.84 1.60 -8.30
C LYS A 115 6.75 0.44 -7.30
N SER A 116 5.54 0.04 -6.95
CA SER A 116 5.23 -1.03 -5.99
C SER A 116 3.77 -1.46 -6.14
N TRP A 117 3.39 -2.57 -5.50
CA TRP A 117 1.98 -2.96 -5.39
C TRP A 117 1.11 -1.87 -4.78
N LYS A 118 1.59 -1.22 -3.70
CA LYS A 118 0.89 -0.10 -3.06
C LYS A 118 0.62 1.04 -4.04
N ASP A 119 1.64 1.47 -4.80
CA ASP A 119 1.51 2.53 -5.81
C ASP A 119 0.45 2.15 -6.86
N GLY A 120 0.47 0.90 -7.34
CA GLY A 120 -0.53 0.37 -8.27
C GLY A 120 -1.95 0.37 -7.69
N ILE A 121 -2.12 -0.14 -6.47
CA ILE A 121 -3.41 -0.17 -5.76
C ILE A 121 -4.02 1.23 -5.67
N TYR A 122 -3.27 2.20 -5.17
CA TYR A 122 -3.78 3.58 -5.01
C TYR A 122 -4.05 4.24 -6.36
N THR A 123 -3.18 4.06 -7.35
CA THR A 123 -3.34 4.66 -8.69
C THR A 123 -4.58 4.09 -9.39
N VAL A 124 -4.74 2.78 -9.40
CA VAL A 124 -5.88 2.12 -10.05
C VAL A 124 -7.19 2.46 -9.33
N THR A 125 -7.20 2.40 -7.99
CA THR A 125 -8.39 2.74 -7.20
C THR A 125 -8.81 4.19 -7.41
N ALA A 126 -7.85 5.14 -7.43
CA ALA A 126 -8.11 6.53 -7.75
C ALA A 126 -8.73 6.70 -9.14
N GLY A 127 -8.17 6.02 -10.14
CA GLY A 127 -8.68 6.05 -11.51
C GLY A 127 -10.10 5.47 -11.62
N ILE A 128 -10.39 4.37 -10.91
CA ILE A 128 -11.74 3.80 -10.84
C ILE A 128 -12.70 4.76 -10.13
N GLY A 129 -12.30 5.34 -9.00
CA GLY A 129 -13.08 6.34 -8.29
C GLY A 129 -13.46 7.53 -9.19
N GLN A 130 -12.49 8.09 -9.90
CA GLN A 130 -12.68 9.26 -10.76
C GLN A 130 -13.48 8.95 -12.05
N ASN A 131 -13.18 7.82 -12.70
CA ASN A 131 -13.74 7.54 -14.01
C ASN A 131 -15.11 6.86 -13.94
N TYR A 132 -15.42 6.16 -12.85
CA TYR A 132 -16.62 5.35 -12.71
C TYR A 132 -17.43 5.71 -11.45
N ALA A 133 -16.91 5.49 -10.24
CA ALA A 133 -17.69 5.62 -9.01
C ALA A 133 -18.26 7.04 -8.81
N SER A 134 -17.49 8.10 -9.10
CA SER A 134 -17.94 9.49 -9.04
C SER A 134 -19.12 9.81 -9.99
N LYS A 135 -19.32 8.96 -11.00
CA LYS A 135 -20.41 9.06 -12.00
C LYS A 135 -21.55 8.08 -11.70
N GLY A 136 -21.52 7.42 -10.53
CA GLY A 136 -22.51 6.40 -10.16
C GLY A 136 -22.36 5.06 -10.90
N ILE A 137 -21.26 4.84 -11.62
CA ILE A 137 -20.98 3.59 -12.33
C ILE A 137 -20.26 2.64 -11.36
N THR A 138 -20.99 1.68 -10.83
CA THR A 138 -20.47 0.69 -9.87
C THR A 138 -20.52 -0.75 -10.40
N SER A 139 -21.31 -0.99 -11.44
CA SER A 139 -21.45 -2.32 -12.05
C SER A 139 -20.31 -2.63 -13.01
N PRO A 140 -19.61 -3.78 -12.86
CA PRO A 140 -18.59 -4.22 -13.80
C PRO A 140 -19.11 -4.38 -15.24
N TYR A 141 -20.36 -4.74 -15.42
CA TYR A 141 -20.97 -4.85 -16.75
C TYR A 141 -21.03 -3.49 -17.47
N VAL A 142 -21.30 -2.41 -16.72
CA VAL A 142 -21.31 -1.06 -17.29
C VAL A 142 -19.88 -0.56 -17.51
N MET A 143 -18.98 -0.87 -16.60
CA MET A 143 -17.55 -0.53 -16.72
C MET A 143 -16.90 -1.19 -17.92
N ASN A 144 -17.36 -2.38 -18.31
CA ASN A 144 -16.78 -3.19 -19.39
C ASN A 144 -16.61 -2.41 -20.70
N ALA A 145 -17.59 -1.56 -21.04
CA ALA A 145 -17.56 -0.80 -22.30
C ALA A 145 -16.30 0.07 -22.49
N THR A 146 -15.66 0.45 -21.40
CA THR A 146 -14.47 1.33 -21.40
C THR A 146 -13.26 0.73 -20.72
N TYR A 147 -13.43 -0.33 -19.94
CA TYR A 147 -12.31 -0.96 -19.22
C TYR A 147 -11.61 -2.02 -20.06
N ALA A 148 -12.36 -2.87 -20.74
CA ALA A 148 -11.81 -4.02 -21.45
C ALA A 148 -12.50 -4.26 -22.79
N SER A 149 -11.74 -4.78 -23.77
CA SER A 149 -12.27 -5.13 -25.08
C SER A 149 -13.10 -6.42 -25.08
N SER A 150 -12.87 -7.32 -24.12
CA SER A 150 -13.63 -8.58 -24.01
C SER A 150 -15.03 -8.32 -23.46
N PRO A 151 -16.11 -8.71 -24.15
CA PRO A 151 -17.47 -8.52 -23.65
C PRO A 151 -17.77 -9.37 -22.40
N ALA A 152 -16.98 -10.41 -22.12
CA ALA A 152 -17.14 -11.28 -20.96
C ALA A 152 -16.49 -10.72 -19.69
N TRP A 153 -15.69 -9.65 -19.80
CA TRP A 153 -14.92 -9.11 -18.70
C TRP A 153 -15.78 -8.74 -17.48
N GLY A 154 -16.87 -8.02 -17.70
CA GLY A 154 -17.78 -7.63 -16.61
C GLY A 154 -18.33 -8.81 -15.82
N GLY A 155 -18.68 -9.90 -16.52
CA GLY A 155 -19.13 -11.15 -15.87
C GLY A 155 -18.03 -11.85 -15.08
N HIS A 156 -16.77 -11.81 -15.56
CA HIS A 156 -15.64 -12.39 -14.83
C HIS A 156 -15.32 -11.58 -13.57
N VAL A 157 -15.40 -10.24 -13.63
CA VAL A 157 -15.21 -9.40 -12.43
C VAL A 157 -16.34 -9.66 -11.43
N GLU A 158 -17.59 -9.74 -11.88
CA GLU A 158 -18.72 -10.04 -11.02
C GLU A 158 -18.58 -11.39 -10.32
N TYR A 159 -18.06 -12.40 -11.01
CA TYR A 159 -17.76 -13.71 -10.40
C TYR A 159 -16.84 -13.58 -9.19
N PHE A 160 -15.73 -12.84 -9.30
CA PHE A 160 -14.81 -12.64 -8.18
C PHE A 160 -15.38 -11.71 -7.10
N LEU A 161 -16.21 -10.73 -7.46
CA LEU A 161 -16.93 -9.91 -6.49
C LEU A 161 -17.85 -10.74 -5.61
N GLU A 162 -18.61 -11.66 -6.24
CA GLU A 162 -19.51 -12.55 -5.51
C GLU A 162 -18.72 -13.59 -4.70
N ASP A 163 -17.67 -14.22 -5.25
CA ASP A 163 -16.82 -15.17 -4.51
C ASP A 163 -16.22 -14.53 -3.26
N LEU A 164 -15.67 -13.30 -3.37
CA LEU A 164 -15.17 -12.55 -2.22
C LEU A 164 -16.29 -12.15 -1.24
N THR A 165 -17.48 -11.81 -1.76
CA THR A 165 -18.64 -11.49 -0.94
C THR A 165 -19.10 -12.69 -0.12
N GLN A 166 -19.18 -13.85 -0.71
CA GLN A 166 -19.54 -15.09 -0.01
C GLN A 166 -18.44 -15.50 0.98
N PHE A 167 -17.17 -15.37 0.60
CA PHE A 167 -16.06 -15.59 1.50
C PHE A 167 -16.15 -14.70 2.74
N ALA A 168 -16.41 -13.40 2.56
CA ALA A 168 -16.57 -12.44 3.64
C ALA A 168 -17.77 -12.75 4.57
N LYS A 169 -18.91 -13.19 4.01
CA LYS A 169 -20.09 -13.59 4.81
C LYS A 169 -19.81 -14.80 5.70
N GLY A 170 -19.04 -15.77 5.20
CA GLY A 170 -18.65 -16.94 5.95
C GLY A 170 -17.51 -16.73 6.94
N TYR A 171 -16.93 -15.53 6.98
CA TYR A 171 -15.71 -15.26 7.73
C TYR A 171 -15.98 -14.98 9.22
N ASN A 172 -15.40 -15.79 10.10
CA ASN A 172 -15.50 -15.60 11.55
C ASN A 172 -14.35 -14.71 12.07
N LEU A 173 -14.57 -13.39 12.06
CA LEU A 173 -13.60 -12.39 12.50
C LEU A 173 -13.13 -12.59 13.94
N THR A 174 -14.02 -12.95 14.85
CA THR A 174 -13.68 -13.09 16.29
C THR A 174 -12.64 -14.17 16.51
N GLN A 175 -12.72 -15.27 15.78
CA GLN A 175 -11.78 -16.38 15.91
C GLN A 175 -10.42 -16.08 15.26
N LYS A 176 -10.42 -15.39 14.12
CA LYS A 176 -9.20 -15.12 13.34
C LYS A 176 -8.38 -13.95 13.91
N VAL A 177 -8.99 -12.89 14.39
CA VAL A 177 -8.29 -11.78 15.06
C VAL A 177 -7.59 -12.25 16.33
N ALA A 178 -8.19 -13.18 17.07
CA ALA A 178 -7.56 -13.78 18.25
C ALA A 178 -6.36 -14.69 17.93
N LEU A 179 -6.28 -15.21 16.71
CA LEU A 179 -5.22 -16.13 16.24
C LEU A 179 -4.17 -15.44 15.35
N ALA A 180 -4.37 -14.17 14.99
CA ALA A 180 -3.42 -13.45 14.13
C ALA A 180 -2.07 -13.27 14.86
N PRO A 181 -0.97 -13.83 14.36
CA PRO A 181 0.33 -13.58 14.94
C PRO A 181 0.66 -12.08 14.79
N SER A 182 1.31 -11.49 15.81
CA SER A 182 1.69 -10.08 15.88
C SER A 182 2.71 -9.61 14.83
N ASN A 183 2.84 -10.33 13.72
CA ASN A 183 3.80 -10.03 12.64
C ASN A 183 3.46 -8.75 11.85
N TYR A 184 2.27 -8.17 12.05
CA TYR A 184 1.92 -6.87 11.50
C TYR A 184 2.75 -5.71 12.11
N ASP A 185 3.32 -5.91 13.29
CA ASP A 185 4.15 -4.90 13.96
C ASP A 185 5.47 -4.59 13.23
N LYS A 186 5.93 -5.48 12.35
CA LYS A 186 7.19 -5.28 11.62
C LYS A 186 7.08 -4.35 10.40
N GLN A 187 5.88 -4.17 9.84
CA GLN A 187 5.68 -3.25 8.69
C GLN A 187 5.23 -1.84 9.12
N ALA A 188 4.64 -1.69 10.30
CA ALA A 188 4.22 -0.38 10.82
C ALA A 188 5.39 0.59 11.04
N GLY A 189 6.62 0.08 11.22
CA GLY A 189 7.83 0.88 11.42
C GLY A 189 8.29 1.70 10.21
N THR A 190 7.79 1.43 9.00
CA THR A 190 8.22 2.12 7.77
C THR A 190 7.18 3.09 7.23
N SER A 191 5.97 3.11 7.78
CA SER A 191 4.85 3.93 7.27
C SER A 191 4.65 5.27 7.98
N ALA A 192 5.54 5.67 8.90
CA ALA A 192 5.37 6.89 9.71
C ALA A 192 5.62 8.22 8.96
N GLN A 193 5.72 8.23 7.63
CA GLN A 193 5.86 9.45 6.83
C GLN A 193 4.91 9.48 5.64
N LEU A 194 3.61 9.44 5.88
CA LEU A 194 2.62 9.78 4.85
C LEU A 194 1.71 10.90 5.36
N THR A 195 2.28 12.10 5.43
CA THR A 195 1.52 13.33 5.36
C THR A 195 0.90 13.43 3.96
N ARG A 196 -0.45 13.43 3.91
CA ARG A 196 -1.28 13.88 2.80
C ARG A 196 -1.01 13.15 1.47
N ALA A 197 -1.97 12.38 1.02
CA ALA A 197 -1.96 11.76 -0.31
C ALA A 197 -1.51 12.77 -1.38
N PRO A 198 -0.53 12.45 -2.21
CA PRO A 198 -0.12 13.33 -3.29
C PRO A 198 -1.30 13.53 -4.23
N ARG A 199 -1.60 14.80 -4.55
CA ARG A 199 -2.53 15.14 -5.62
C ARG A 199 -1.94 14.59 -6.91
N VAL A 200 -2.42 13.43 -7.35
CA VAL A 200 -2.01 12.86 -8.63
C VAL A 200 -2.59 13.74 -9.73
N THR A 201 -1.78 14.63 -10.29
CA THR A 201 -2.08 15.26 -11.56
C THR A 201 -1.86 14.20 -12.62
N LEU A 202 -2.93 13.54 -13.03
CA LEU A 202 -2.89 12.68 -14.20
C LEU A 202 -2.58 13.56 -15.44
N PRO A 203 -1.71 13.12 -16.34
CA PRO A 203 -1.58 13.77 -17.63
C PRO A 203 -2.96 13.75 -18.29
N ASN A 204 -3.37 14.90 -18.84
CA ASN A 204 -4.60 15.05 -19.63
C ASN A 204 -4.46 14.18 -20.89
N THR A 205 -4.65 12.88 -20.76
CA THR A 205 -4.75 11.99 -21.90
C THR A 205 -6.22 11.99 -22.30
N THR A 206 -6.56 12.90 -23.21
CA THR A 206 -7.80 12.82 -23.96
C THR A 206 -7.83 11.44 -24.60
N LEU A 207 -8.71 10.57 -24.11
CA LEU A 207 -9.00 9.29 -24.75
C LEU A 207 -9.54 9.61 -26.14
N ALA A 208 -8.68 9.55 -27.15
CA ALA A 208 -9.12 9.55 -28.53
C ALA A 208 -9.86 8.23 -28.75
N LEU A 209 -11.19 8.33 -28.77
CA LEU A 209 -12.03 7.26 -29.29
C LEU A 209 -11.63 7.04 -30.75
N ASN A 210 -11.01 5.92 -31.04
CA ASN A 210 -10.75 5.51 -32.41
C ASN A 210 -11.98 4.71 -32.88
N PRO A 211 -12.74 5.20 -33.86
CA PRO A 211 -13.84 4.43 -34.45
C PRO A 211 -13.24 3.50 -35.52
N GLN A 212 -13.22 2.22 -35.24
CA GLN A 212 -13.41 1.14 -36.23
C GLN A 212 -13.73 -0.18 -35.51
#